data_c6c11eb5d081e0df0e888cb6ab59eafb
#
_entry.id   c6c11eb5d081e0df0e888cb6ab59eafb
#
_cell.length_a   1.000
_cell.length_b   1.000
_cell.length_c   1.000
_cell.angle_alpha   90.00
_cell.angle_beta   90.00
_cell.angle_gamma   90.00
#
_symmetry.space_group_name_H-M   'P 1'
#
loop_
_entity.id
_entity.type
_entity.pdbx_description
1 polymer ?
#
loop_
_entity_poly.entity_id
_entity_poly.type
_entity_poly.pdbx_seq_one_letter_code
_entity_poly.pdbx_strand_id
1 'polypeptide(L)'
;RGLGDVYKRQEYLFENEKTGEYVLSICADEVKTTCRLLVQERPETLAAKRCAFIVDHQQYHGKIKELQGAYLPYDNEEKILVCTPENDFNAGRERTGMGVLIARALQQNLLKDREKAEQSLREYHAFYLRELVNAATGLVCNCSGKDNSYFRLYNYPWAVTFFLECWKLWGEKENLKTAVRITEKFYEQDGFRFYPIEMPIVMLCQELKKAGEQEDLKTVRDLFLSLIHISEPTRHS
;
A
#
# COMPACT_ATOMS: atom_id res chain seq x y z
N ARG A 1 49.76 -24.51 -24.97
CA ARG A 1 49.52 -23.05 -24.95
C ARG A 1 48.33 -22.83 -24.05
N GLY A 2 48.60 -22.46 -22.80
CA GLY A 2 47.58 -22.23 -21.80
C GLY A 2 46.91 -20.89 -22.02
N LEU A 3 45.58 -20.94 -22.10
CA LEU A 3 44.73 -19.80 -21.91
C LEU A 3 44.40 -19.72 -20.43
N GLY A 4 45.20 -18.93 -19.74
CA GLY A 4 44.98 -18.60 -18.33
C GLY A 4 44.81 -17.09 -18.17
N ASP A 5 43.79 -16.51 -18.78
CA ASP A 5 43.34 -15.20 -18.36
C ASP A 5 42.49 -15.38 -17.11
N VAL A 6 43.16 -15.38 -15.98
CA VAL A 6 42.56 -15.22 -14.69
C VAL A 6 42.09 -13.76 -14.63
N TYR A 7 40.82 -13.52 -14.88
CA TYR A 7 40.22 -12.23 -14.60
C TYR A 7 40.38 -11.99 -13.09
N LYS A 8 41.32 -11.14 -12.72
CA LYS A 8 41.44 -10.66 -11.35
C LYS A 8 40.28 -9.77 -11.08
N ARG A 9 39.26 -10.31 -10.42
CA ARG A 9 38.15 -9.52 -9.93
C ARG A 9 38.67 -8.57 -8.86
N GLN A 10 38.56 -7.27 -9.11
CA GLN A 10 38.88 -6.23 -8.13
C GLN A 10 37.57 -5.77 -7.52
N GLU A 11 37.56 -5.71 -6.20
CA GLU A 11 36.42 -5.22 -5.43
C GLU A 11 36.82 -3.90 -4.75
N TYR A 12 36.01 -2.88 -4.91
CA TYR A 12 36.17 -1.59 -4.27
C TYR A 12 35.02 -1.36 -3.31
N LEU A 13 35.34 -1.06 -2.06
CA LEU A 13 34.36 -0.70 -1.06
C LEU A 13 34.22 0.83 -1.03
N PHE A 14 32.97 1.32 -1.19
CA PHE A 14 32.62 2.72 -1.00
C PHE A 14 31.81 2.85 0.29
N GLU A 15 32.33 3.61 1.25
CA GLU A 15 31.64 3.92 2.50
C GLU A 15 31.45 5.44 2.62
N ASN A 16 30.26 5.88 2.93
CA ASN A 16 29.98 7.27 3.22
C ASN A 16 28.75 7.38 4.14
N GLU A 17 28.88 8.12 5.24
CA GLU A 17 27.81 8.37 6.18
C GLU A 17 26.93 9.58 5.78
N LYS A 18 27.45 10.44 4.92
CA LYS A 18 26.72 11.62 4.47
C LYS A 18 25.74 11.24 3.35
N THR A 19 24.48 11.54 3.56
CA THR A 19 23.45 11.35 2.53
C THR A 19 23.68 12.25 1.32
N GLY A 20 23.42 11.73 0.12
CA GLY A 20 23.59 12.47 -1.12
C GLY A 20 23.84 11.57 -2.33
N GLU A 21 23.91 12.21 -3.50
CA GLU A 21 24.29 11.54 -4.73
C GLU A 21 25.82 11.68 -4.93
N TYR A 22 26.47 10.56 -5.21
CA TYR A 22 27.89 10.48 -5.47
C TYR A 22 28.15 9.92 -6.86
N VAL A 23 29.03 10.57 -7.61
CA VAL A 23 29.46 10.10 -8.93
C VAL A 23 30.89 9.61 -8.81
N LEU A 24 31.07 8.30 -8.93
CA LEU A 24 32.41 7.67 -8.97
C LEU A 24 32.86 7.56 -10.42
N SER A 25 34.06 8.05 -10.71
CA SER A 25 34.71 7.83 -12.00
C SER A 25 35.67 6.68 -11.89
N ILE A 26 35.51 5.69 -12.75
CA ILE A 26 36.36 4.53 -12.85
C ILE A 26 37.16 4.70 -14.14
N CYS A 27 38.51 4.75 -14.03
CA CYS A 27 39.38 4.94 -15.16
C CYS A 27 40.33 3.76 -15.26
N ALA A 28 40.46 3.18 -16.45
CA ALA A 28 41.44 2.16 -16.78
C ALA A 28 42.05 2.52 -18.14
N ASP A 29 43.33 2.89 -18.14
CA ASP A 29 44.03 3.44 -19.28
C ASP A 29 43.27 4.61 -19.91
N GLU A 30 42.83 4.50 -21.15
CA GLU A 30 42.08 5.52 -21.89
C GLU A 30 40.56 5.38 -21.71
N VAL A 31 40.07 4.31 -21.03
CA VAL A 31 38.67 4.04 -20.82
C VAL A 31 38.21 4.66 -19.51
N LYS A 32 37.16 5.47 -19.59
CA LYS A 32 36.49 6.07 -18.43
C LYS A 32 35.02 5.68 -18.41
N THR A 33 34.55 5.20 -17.24
CA THR A 33 33.12 5.00 -16.97
C THR A 33 32.73 5.67 -15.66
N THR A 34 31.44 5.81 -15.42
CA THR A 34 30.93 6.41 -14.19
C THR A 34 29.90 5.49 -13.54
N CYS A 35 29.92 5.45 -12.21
CA CYS A 35 28.91 4.83 -11.37
C CYS A 35 28.27 5.92 -10.49
N ARG A 36 26.93 5.96 -10.46
CA ARG A 36 26.18 6.84 -9.56
C ARG A 36 25.72 6.05 -8.36
N LEU A 37 26.01 6.55 -7.17
CA LEU A 37 25.63 5.96 -5.90
C LEU A 37 24.75 6.95 -5.15
N LEU A 38 23.62 6.48 -4.62
CA LEU A 38 22.75 7.25 -3.76
C LEU A 38 22.87 6.73 -2.33
N VAL A 39 23.42 7.56 -1.45
CA VAL A 39 23.47 7.29 -0.01
C VAL A 39 22.25 7.93 0.64
N GLN A 40 21.41 7.11 1.24
CA GLN A 40 20.15 7.55 1.87
C GLN A 40 20.15 7.24 3.37
N GLU A 41 19.26 7.91 4.09
CA GLU A 41 18.94 7.49 5.45
C GLU A 41 18.36 6.08 5.47
N ARG A 42 18.42 5.43 6.61
CA ARG A 42 17.82 4.10 6.79
C ARG A 42 16.32 4.12 6.46
N PRO A 43 15.79 3.07 5.83
CA PRO A 43 14.37 3.01 5.45
C PRO A 43 13.42 3.27 6.62
N GLU A 44 13.76 2.79 7.82
CA GLU A 44 12.96 3.00 9.04
C GLU A 44 12.87 4.49 9.40
N THR A 45 14.00 5.22 9.26
CA THR A 45 14.05 6.67 9.54
C THR A 45 13.22 7.44 8.51
N LEU A 46 13.33 7.06 7.22
CA LEU A 46 12.53 7.68 6.16
C LEU A 46 11.04 7.40 6.36
N ALA A 47 10.68 6.16 6.69
CA ALA A 47 9.30 5.79 6.98
C ALA A 47 8.74 6.59 8.17
N ALA A 48 9.50 6.72 9.26
CA ALA A 48 9.08 7.49 10.43
C ALA A 48 8.88 8.99 10.09
N LYS A 49 9.82 9.59 9.34
CA LYS A 49 9.69 10.99 8.87
C LYS A 49 8.47 11.17 7.98
N ARG A 50 8.24 10.22 7.05
CA ARG A 50 7.08 10.28 6.15
C ARG A 50 5.76 10.14 6.91
N CYS A 51 5.67 9.24 7.90
CA CYS A 51 4.50 9.11 8.74
C CYS A 51 4.22 10.39 9.54
N ALA A 52 5.24 10.98 10.17
CA ALA A 52 5.10 12.24 10.88
C ALA A 52 4.56 13.34 9.96
N PHE A 53 5.11 13.46 8.75
CA PHE A 53 4.64 14.45 7.78
C PHE A 53 3.16 14.21 7.37
N ILE A 54 2.74 12.96 7.17
CA ILE A 54 1.34 12.63 6.85
C ILE A 54 0.42 13.08 7.99
N VAL A 55 0.78 12.73 9.23
CA VAL A 55 -0.01 13.05 10.42
C VAL A 55 -0.09 14.57 10.67
N ASP A 56 1.02 15.27 10.48
CA ASP A 56 1.11 16.70 10.82
C ASP A 56 0.55 17.62 9.71
N HIS A 57 0.63 17.20 8.43
CA HIS A 57 0.38 18.09 7.31
C HIS A 57 -0.63 17.57 6.29
N GLN A 58 -0.91 16.26 6.24
CA GLN A 58 -1.76 15.68 5.21
C GLN A 58 -3.13 15.22 5.70
N GLN A 59 -3.39 15.22 7.03
CA GLN A 59 -4.70 14.89 7.54
C GLN A 59 -5.62 16.11 7.54
N TYR A 60 -6.84 15.90 7.02
CA TYR A 60 -7.81 16.97 6.88
C TYR A 60 -8.70 17.10 8.12
N HIS A 61 -8.71 18.31 8.69
CA HIS A 61 -9.55 18.71 9.83
C HIS A 61 -10.38 19.98 9.53
N GLY A 62 -10.56 20.30 8.25
CA GLY A 62 -11.26 21.51 7.82
C GLY A 62 -12.79 21.38 7.89
N LYS A 63 -13.50 22.21 7.11
CA LYS A 63 -14.96 22.33 7.19
C LYS A 63 -15.73 21.35 6.27
N ILE A 64 -15.07 20.71 5.31
CA ILE A 64 -15.70 19.79 4.37
C ILE A 64 -15.93 18.46 5.09
N LYS A 65 -17.20 18.15 5.38
CA LYS A 65 -17.56 16.97 6.21
C LYS A 65 -17.12 15.66 5.60
N GLU A 66 -17.22 15.53 4.29
CA GLU A 66 -16.86 14.37 3.51
C GLU A 66 -15.34 14.08 3.55
N LEU A 67 -14.52 15.08 3.88
CA LEU A 67 -13.07 14.95 3.95
C LEU A 67 -12.52 14.79 5.38
N GLN A 68 -13.37 14.89 6.41
CA GLN A 68 -12.91 14.79 7.80
C GLN A 68 -12.14 13.49 8.06
N GLY A 69 -10.91 13.62 8.55
CA GLY A 69 -10.00 12.50 8.80
C GLY A 69 -9.28 11.94 7.57
N ALA A 70 -9.59 12.44 6.35
CA ALA A 70 -8.93 12.00 5.13
C ALA A 70 -7.44 12.36 5.11
N TYR A 71 -6.61 11.50 4.51
CA TYR A 71 -5.27 11.90 4.09
C TYR A 71 -5.33 12.44 2.66
N LEU A 72 -4.86 13.67 2.47
CA LEU A 72 -4.95 14.40 1.22
C LEU A 72 -3.56 14.69 0.62
N PRO A 73 -3.47 14.94 -0.70
CA PRO A 73 -2.27 15.45 -1.31
C PRO A 73 -1.85 16.78 -0.68
N TYR A 74 -0.55 17.02 -0.64
CA TYR A 74 0.03 18.24 -0.11
C TYR A 74 0.92 18.88 -1.16
N ASP A 75 0.65 20.14 -1.44
CA ASP A 75 1.50 20.94 -2.29
C ASP A 75 2.69 21.47 -1.49
N ASN A 76 3.90 20.99 -1.84
CA ASN A 76 5.12 21.35 -1.12
C ASN A 76 5.61 22.78 -1.45
N GLU A 77 5.21 23.35 -2.57
CA GLU A 77 5.59 24.70 -2.97
C GLU A 77 4.71 25.71 -2.26
N GLU A 78 3.39 25.55 -2.37
CA GLU A 78 2.41 26.43 -1.73
C GLU A 78 2.17 26.11 -0.25
N LYS A 79 2.62 24.95 0.22
CA LYS A 79 2.46 24.44 1.61
C LYS A 79 1.01 24.31 2.05
N ILE A 80 0.15 23.84 1.17
CA ILE A 80 -1.28 23.66 1.42
C ILE A 80 -1.75 22.25 1.13
N LEU A 81 -2.85 21.87 1.79
CA LEU A 81 -3.59 20.66 1.42
C LEU A 81 -4.40 20.91 0.15
N VAL A 82 -4.31 19.96 -0.78
CA VAL A 82 -5.14 19.98 -1.99
C VAL A 82 -6.47 19.36 -1.70
N CYS A 83 -7.51 20.19 -1.58
CA CYS A 83 -8.88 19.79 -1.21
C CYS A 83 -9.82 19.95 -2.42
N THR A 84 -9.54 19.23 -3.52
CA THR A 84 -10.41 19.23 -4.69
C THR A 84 -11.11 17.88 -4.81
N PRO A 85 -12.30 17.70 -4.21
CA PRO A 85 -13.00 16.41 -4.22
C PRO A 85 -13.43 15.97 -5.62
N GLU A 86 -13.66 16.92 -6.51
CA GLU A 86 -14.35 16.71 -7.79
C GLU A 86 -13.54 15.96 -8.86
N ASN A 87 -12.20 15.94 -8.73
CA ASN A 87 -11.31 15.32 -9.75
C ASN A 87 -10.31 14.32 -9.18
N ASP A 88 -10.43 13.97 -7.91
CA ASP A 88 -9.47 13.10 -7.28
C ASP A 88 -10.04 11.70 -7.05
N PHE A 89 -9.95 10.90 -8.08
CA PHE A 89 -10.33 9.48 -8.04
C PHE A 89 -9.32 8.58 -7.29
N ASN A 90 -8.38 9.16 -6.54
CA ASN A 90 -7.31 8.42 -5.88
C ASN A 90 -7.54 8.22 -4.38
N ALA A 91 -8.64 8.74 -3.82
CA ALA A 91 -8.97 8.57 -2.41
C ALA A 91 -9.01 7.10 -1.98
N GLY A 92 -9.62 6.23 -2.79
CA GLY A 92 -9.71 4.79 -2.57
C GLY A 92 -8.50 3.99 -3.08
N ARG A 93 -7.48 4.63 -3.63
CA ARG A 93 -6.34 3.97 -4.26
C ARG A 93 -5.01 4.44 -3.65
N GLU A 94 -4.28 5.32 -4.34
CA GLU A 94 -2.91 5.70 -3.93
C GLU A 94 -2.85 6.35 -2.56
N ARG A 95 -3.88 7.10 -2.16
CA ARG A 95 -3.91 7.73 -0.83
C ARG A 95 -4.06 6.71 0.30
N THR A 96 -4.68 5.57 0.04
CA THR A 96 -4.78 4.46 0.99
C THR A 96 -3.40 4.01 1.46
N GLY A 97 -2.39 4.14 0.60
CA GLY A 97 -0.99 3.85 0.94
C GLY A 97 -0.46 4.64 2.14
N MET A 98 -0.99 5.84 2.41
CA MET A 98 -0.62 6.61 3.61
C MET A 98 -1.10 5.92 4.89
N GLY A 99 -2.35 5.45 4.91
CA GLY A 99 -2.89 4.67 6.03
C GLY A 99 -2.16 3.34 6.24
N VAL A 100 -1.86 2.63 5.14
CA VAL A 100 -1.08 1.38 5.18
C VAL A 100 0.32 1.62 5.76
N LEU A 101 1.00 2.70 5.34
CA LEU A 101 2.33 3.03 5.84
C LEU A 101 2.32 3.31 7.34
N ILE A 102 1.35 4.12 7.82
CA ILE A 102 1.23 4.44 9.25
C ILE A 102 0.92 3.18 10.06
N ALA A 103 -0.01 2.34 9.61
CA ALA A 103 -0.35 1.09 10.28
C ALA A 103 0.87 0.18 10.43
N ARG A 104 1.66 0.00 9.39
CA ARG A 104 2.91 -0.79 9.42
C ARG A 104 3.97 -0.18 10.31
N ALA A 105 4.15 1.15 10.27
CA ALA A 105 5.10 1.84 11.11
C ALA A 105 4.74 1.73 12.60
N LEU A 106 3.45 1.76 12.94
CA LEU A 106 2.95 1.51 14.29
C LEU A 106 3.20 0.07 14.75
N GLN A 107 2.97 -0.93 13.88
CA GLN A 107 3.26 -2.34 14.19
C GLN A 107 4.75 -2.57 14.47
N GLN A 108 5.64 -1.84 13.79
CA GLN A 108 7.08 -1.96 13.92
C GLN A 108 7.70 -1.03 14.97
N ASN A 109 6.87 -0.25 15.70
CA ASN A 109 7.30 0.72 16.70
C ASN A 109 8.32 1.76 16.17
N LEU A 110 8.16 2.21 14.94
CA LEU A 110 9.07 3.18 14.31
C LEU A 110 8.77 4.64 14.71
N LEU A 111 7.57 4.91 15.23
CA LEU A 111 7.07 6.26 15.40
C LEU A 111 7.35 6.78 16.82
N LYS A 112 7.91 7.99 16.92
CA LYS A 112 8.21 8.63 18.22
C LYS A 112 6.93 9.00 18.98
N ASP A 113 5.96 9.59 18.29
CA ASP A 113 4.66 9.95 18.86
C ASP A 113 3.62 8.92 18.39
N ARG A 114 3.65 7.76 19.07
CA ARG A 114 2.78 6.63 18.77
C ARG A 114 1.31 6.98 18.95
N GLU A 115 0.97 7.66 20.02
CA GLU A 115 -0.43 7.98 20.38
C GLU A 115 -1.06 8.89 19.33
N LYS A 116 -0.36 9.95 18.93
CA LYS A 116 -0.81 10.87 17.89
C LYS A 116 -1.00 10.16 16.53
N ALA A 117 -0.04 9.32 16.17
CA ALA A 117 -0.12 8.58 14.91
C ALA A 117 -1.26 7.55 14.91
N GLU A 118 -1.51 6.89 16.04
CA GLU A 118 -2.61 5.94 16.18
C GLU A 118 -3.96 6.66 16.14
N GLN A 119 -4.10 7.79 16.82
CA GLN A 119 -5.30 8.62 16.77
C GLN A 119 -5.58 9.09 15.34
N SER A 120 -4.56 9.58 14.63
CA SER A 120 -4.65 9.99 13.24
C SER A 120 -5.12 8.83 12.34
N LEU A 121 -4.57 7.63 12.53
CA LEU A 121 -4.96 6.45 11.78
C LEU A 121 -6.41 6.02 12.09
N ARG A 122 -6.86 6.14 13.36
CA ARG A 122 -8.26 5.89 13.75
C ARG A 122 -9.23 6.82 13.04
N GLU A 123 -8.88 8.09 12.95
CA GLU A 123 -9.69 9.08 12.22
C GLU A 123 -9.74 8.79 10.73
N TYR A 124 -8.59 8.40 10.13
CA TYR A 124 -8.55 7.97 8.73
C TYR A 124 -9.36 6.68 8.49
N HIS A 125 -9.29 5.71 9.39
CA HIS A 125 -10.10 4.50 9.33
C HIS A 125 -11.61 4.81 9.38
N ALA A 126 -12.02 5.72 10.28
CA ALA A 126 -13.40 6.18 10.36
C ALA A 126 -13.84 6.90 9.07
N PHE A 127 -12.99 7.75 8.50
CA PHE A 127 -13.19 8.35 7.19
C PHE A 127 -13.39 7.28 6.11
N TYR A 128 -12.52 6.27 6.07
CA TYR A 128 -12.54 5.22 5.06
C TYR A 128 -13.85 4.43 5.07
N LEU A 129 -14.33 4.05 6.26
CA LEU A 129 -15.62 3.37 6.44
C LEU A 129 -16.82 4.27 6.11
N ARG A 130 -16.72 5.56 6.41
CA ARG A 130 -17.80 6.51 6.17
C ARG A 130 -17.94 6.86 4.69
N GLU A 131 -16.83 7.07 3.99
CA GLU A 131 -16.82 7.69 2.67
C GLU A 131 -16.45 6.73 1.53
N LEU A 132 -15.57 5.78 1.76
CA LEU A 132 -14.93 4.99 0.68
C LEU A 132 -15.38 3.53 0.63
N VAL A 133 -15.89 2.97 1.71
CA VAL A 133 -16.27 1.56 1.76
C VAL A 133 -17.66 1.37 2.35
N ASN A 134 -18.46 0.56 1.69
CA ASN A 134 -19.65 0.00 2.33
C ASN A 134 -19.23 -1.33 2.99
N ALA A 135 -18.99 -1.28 4.30
CA ALA A 135 -18.50 -2.45 5.05
C ALA A 135 -19.49 -3.63 5.04
N ALA A 136 -20.80 -3.39 4.83
CA ALA A 136 -21.79 -4.45 4.77
C ALA A 136 -21.74 -5.25 3.45
N THR A 137 -21.42 -4.56 2.33
CA THR A 137 -21.45 -5.15 0.99
C THR A 137 -20.07 -5.37 0.38
N GLY A 138 -19.01 -4.84 1.00
CA GLY A 138 -17.65 -4.88 0.45
C GLY A 138 -17.44 -3.93 -0.76
N LEU A 139 -18.42 -3.10 -1.11
CA LEU A 139 -18.26 -2.14 -2.22
C LEU A 139 -17.24 -1.07 -1.85
N VAL A 140 -16.26 -0.85 -2.75
CA VAL A 140 -15.24 0.20 -2.62
C VAL A 140 -15.53 1.31 -3.62
N CYS A 141 -15.61 2.54 -3.12
CA CYS A 141 -15.89 3.75 -3.89
C CYS A 141 -14.59 4.46 -4.33
N ASN A 142 -14.70 5.35 -5.30
CA ASN A 142 -13.54 6.10 -5.83
C ASN A 142 -13.16 7.28 -4.95
N CYS A 143 -14.17 8.03 -4.53
CA CYS A 143 -14.01 9.28 -3.82
C CYS A 143 -14.88 9.33 -2.57
N SER A 144 -14.66 10.37 -1.75
CA SER A 144 -15.51 10.70 -0.62
C SER A 144 -16.96 10.91 -1.05
N GLY A 145 -17.91 10.78 -0.09
CA GLY A 145 -19.34 10.80 -0.38
C GLY A 145 -19.86 9.49 -0.98
N LYS A 146 -19.10 8.41 -0.90
CA LYS A 146 -19.43 7.11 -1.53
C LYS A 146 -19.68 7.22 -3.02
N ASP A 147 -18.99 8.16 -3.67
CA ASP A 147 -19.11 8.33 -5.11
C ASP A 147 -18.52 7.12 -5.84
N ASN A 148 -19.35 6.49 -6.64
CA ASN A 148 -19.02 5.36 -7.49
C ASN A 148 -19.52 5.60 -8.93
N SER A 149 -19.63 6.84 -9.35
CA SER A 149 -20.02 7.24 -10.71
C SER A 149 -19.08 6.68 -11.76
N TYR A 150 -17.84 6.41 -11.36
CA TYR A 150 -16.83 5.79 -12.19
C TYR A 150 -16.28 4.52 -11.53
N PHE A 151 -16.63 3.36 -12.07
CA PHE A 151 -16.25 2.07 -11.50
C PHE A 151 -14.76 1.77 -11.68
N ARG A 152 -14.06 1.42 -10.56
CA ARG A 152 -12.63 1.12 -10.56
C ARG A 152 -12.28 -0.09 -9.70
N LEU A 153 -11.89 -1.18 -10.33
CA LEU A 153 -11.40 -2.37 -9.63
C LEU A 153 -10.04 -2.16 -8.94
N TYR A 154 -9.25 -1.18 -9.34
CA TYR A 154 -7.97 -0.83 -8.72
C TYR A 154 -8.04 -0.50 -7.22
N ASN A 155 -9.19 -0.06 -6.75
CA ASN A 155 -9.36 0.38 -5.37
C ASN A 155 -9.40 -0.81 -4.39
N TYR A 156 -9.89 -1.96 -4.85
CA TYR A 156 -10.16 -3.12 -4.00
C TYR A 156 -8.91 -3.70 -3.32
N PRO A 157 -7.78 -3.97 -4.01
CA PRO A 157 -6.58 -4.47 -3.36
C PRO A 157 -6.02 -3.52 -2.31
N TRP A 158 -6.09 -2.22 -2.54
CA TRP A 158 -5.69 -1.21 -1.57
C TRP A 158 -6.54 -1.24 -0.32
N ALA A 159 -7.85 -1.34 -0.49
CA ALA A 159 -8.79 -1.43 0.62
C ALA A 159 -8.58 -2.71 1.44
N VAL A 160 -8.45 -3.89 0.78
CA VAL A 160 -8.15 -5.14 1.46
C VAL A 160 -6.84 -5.04 2.25
N THR A 161 -5.78 -4.49 1.64
CA THR A 161 -4.49 -4.29 2.32
C THR A 161 -4.64 -3.41 3.55
N PHE A 162 -5.38 -2.29 3.44
CA PHE A 162 -5.58 -1.36 4.55
C PHE A 162 -6.31 -2.03 5.73
N PHE A 163 -7.41 -2.72 5.48
CA PHE A 163 -8.14 -3.40 6.55
C PHE A 163 -7.34 -4.55 7.17
N LEU A 164 -6.54 -5.27 6.39
CA LEU A 164 -5.62 -6.28 6.92
C LEU A 164 -4.55 -5.66 7.84
N GLU A 165 -3.98 -4.53 7.48
CA GLU A 165 -2.99 -3.86 8.35
C GLU A 165 -3.65 -3.29 9.61
N CYS A 166 -4.89 -2.80 9.53
CA CYS A 166 -5.68 -2.41 10.70
C CYS A 166 -6.00 -3.61 11.60
N TRP A 167 -6.38 -4.75 11.02
CA TRP A 167 -6.56 -6.00 11.78
C TRP A 167 -5.29 -6.41 12.53
N LYS A 168 -4.16 -6.42 11.84
CA LYS A 168 -2.87 -6.80 12.45
C LYS A 168 -2.46 -5.87 13.58
N LEU A 169 -2.79 -4.58 13.47
CA LEU A 169 -2.46 -3.57 14.47
C LEU A 169 -3.38 -3.63 15.70
N TRP A 170 -4.68 -3.76 15.50
CA TRP A 170 -5.69 -3.60 16.56
C TRP A 170 -6.33 -4.90 17.02
N GLY A 171 -6.26 -5.97 16.23
CA GLY A 171 -6.94 -7.25 16.51
C GLY A 171 -8.46 -7.19 16.41
N GLU A 172 -9.02 -6.14 15.82
CA GLU A 172 -10.45 -5.96 15.68
C GLU A 172 -10.99 -6.79 14.51
N LYS A 173 -11.73 -7.87 14.83
CA LYS A 173 -12.23 -8.84 13.83
C LYS A 173 -13.03 -8.22 12.70
N GLU A 174 -13.72 -7.10 12.94
CA GLU A 174 -14.51 -6.43 11.91
C GLU A 174 -13.65 -5.94 10.74
N ASN A 175 -12.40 -5.55 10.99
CA ASN A 175 -11.45 -5.22 9.94
C ASN A 175 -11.16 -6.43 9.03
N LEU A 176 -10.98 -7.61 9.63
CA LEU A 176 -10.74 -8.85 8.88
C LEU A 176 -11.98 -9.26 8.07
N LYS A 177 -13.18 -9.18 8.67
CA LYS A 177 -14.45 -9.45 7.99
C LYS A 177 -14.72 -8.48 6.84
N THR A 178 -14.39 -7.21 7.03
CA THR A 178 -14.50 -6.19 5.97
C THR A 178 -13.57 -6.52 4.80
N ALA A 179 -12.32 -6.94 5.06
CA ALA A 179 -11.40 -7.38 4.03
C ALA A 179 -11.93 -8.58 3.23
N VAL A 180 -12.60 -9.54 3.89
CA VAL A 180 -13.26 -10.67 3.22
C VAL A 180 -14.37 -10.17 2.30
N ARG A 181 -15.31 -9.37 2.81
CA ARG A 181 -16.44 -8.84 2.00
C ARG A 181 -15.97 -8.01 0.80
N ILE A 182 -14.90 -7.24 0.96
CA ILE A 182 -14.30 -6.50 -0.16
C ILE A 182 -13.74 -7.47 -1.20
N THR A 183 -13.11 -8.55 -0.77
CA THR A 183 -12.57 -9.58 -1.67
C THR A 183 -13.68 -10.30 -2.41
N GLU A 184 -14.76 -10.71 -1.72
CA GLU A 184 -15.94 -11.31 -2.35
C GLU A 184 -16.53 -10.36 -3.40
N LYS A 185 -16.72 -9.09 -3.04
CA LYS A 185 -17.26 -8.08 -3.95
C LYS A 185 -16.37 -7.84 -5.18
N PHE A 186 -15.06 -7.88 -5.03
CA PHE A 186 -14.13 -7.81 -6.15
C PHE A 186 -14.34 -8.96 -7.14
N TYR A 187 -14.49 -10.18 -6.65
CA TYR A 187 -14.74 -11.34 -7.51
C TYR A 187 -16.13 -11.34 -8.15
N GLU A 188 -17.17 -10.89 -7.43
CA GLU A 188 -18.51 -10.70 -7.97
C GLU A 188 -18.54 -9.71 -9.15
N GLN A 189 -17.60 -8.78 -9.20
CA GLN A 189 -17.47 -7.75 -10.24
C GLN A 189 -16.48 -8.14 -11.33
N ASP A 190 -16.27 -9.42 -11.58
CA ASP A 190 -15.32 -9.94 -12.58
C ASP A 190 -13.86 -9.49 -12.34
N GLY A 191 -13.49 -9.18 -11.11
CA GLY A 191 -12.16 -8.72 -10.75
C GLY A 191 -11.03 -9.66 -11.18
N PHE A 192 -11.34 -10.95 -11.30
CA PHE A 192 -10.41 -11.96 -11.80
C PHE A 192 -9.97 -11.74 -13.27
N ARG A 193 -10.75 -11.02 -14.07
CA ARG A 193 -10.40 -10.65 -15.45
C ARG A 193 -9.58 -9.37 -15.50
N PHE A 194 -9.44 -8.72 -14.37
CA PHE A 194 -8.78 -7.43 -14.33
C PHE A 194 -7.27 -7.61 -14.09
N TYR A 195 -6.50 -7.37 -15.12
CA TYR A 195 -5.06 -7.32 -15.10
C TYR A 195 -4.61 -5.87 -14.89
N PRO A 196 -3.64 -5.53 -14.07
CA PRO A 196 -2.64 -6.30 -13.29
C PRO A 196 -2.77 -6.05 -11.78
N ILE A 197 -3.81 -6.53 -11.14
CA ILE A 197 -4.02 -6.23 -9.74
C ILE A 197 -3.53 -7.38 -8.86
N GLU A 198 -2.68 -7.05 -7.92
CA GLU A 198 -2.25 -7.95 -6.87
C GLU A 198 -3.23 -7.89 -5.69
N MET A 199 -4.30 -8.67 -5.74
CA MET A 199 -5.12 -8.91 -4.55
C MET A 199 -4.28 -9.63 -3.49
N PRO A 200 -4.26 -9.16 -2.23
CA PRO A 200 -3.42 -9.75 -1.17
C PRO A 200 -4.03 -11.04 -0.59
N ILE A 201 -4.41 -11.98 -1.46
CA ILE A 201 -5.11 -13.23 -1.09
C ILE A 201 -4.29 -14.09 -0.15
N VAL A 202 -2.99 -14.22 -0.39
CA VAL A 202 -2.11 -15.02 0.49
C VAL A 202 -2.08 -14.44 1.90
N MET A 203 -1.94 -13.11 2.01
CA MET A 203 -1.95 -12.43 3.31
C MET A 203 -3.31 -12.58 4.00
N LEU A 204 -4.40 -12.39 3.28
CA LEU A 204 -5.76 -12.56 3.81
C LEU A 204 -5.97 -13.98 4.33
N CYS A 205 -5.61 -15.01 3.57
CA CYS A 205 -5.72 -16.42 4.01
C CYS A 205 -4.86 -16.71 5.24
N GLN A 206 -3.66 -16.14 5.33
CA GLN A 206 -2.79 -16.30 6.49
C GLN A 206 -3.43 -15.70 7.75
N GLU A 207 -3.98 -14.49 7.66
CA GLU A 207 -4.62 -13.83 8.78
C GLU A 207 -5.93 -14.51 9.19
N LEU A 208 -6.74 -14.98 8.25
CA LEU A 208 -7.94 -15.79 8.53
C LEU A 208 -7.59 -17.09 9.26
N LYS A 209 -6.53 -17.77 8.83
CA LYS A 209 -6.04 -18.98 9.49
C LYS A 209 -5.59 -18.71 10.93
N LYS A 210 -4.84 -17.63 11.15
CA LYS A 210 -4.40 -17.20 12.50
C LYS A 210 -5.58 -16.84 13.40
N ALA A 211 -6.60 -16.19 12.85
CA ALA A 211 -7.81 -15.79 13.57
C ALA A 211 -8.77 -16.96 13.84
N GLY A 212 -8.57 -18.14 13.24
CA GLY A 212 -9.46 -19.29 13.35
C GLY A 212 -10.73 -19.18 12.52
N GLU A 213 -10.82 -18.23 11.58
CA GLU A 213 -11.98 -17.94 10.73
C GLU A 213 -12.03 -18.93 9.53
N GLN A 214 -12.41 -20.19 9.80
CA GLN A 214 -12.33 -21.28 8.82
C GLN A 214 -13.32 -21.15 7.66
N GLU A 215 -14.52 -20.64 7.90
CA GLU A 215 -15.54 -20.42 6.87
C GLU A 215 -15.07 -19.35 5.86
N ASP A 216 -14.63 -18.21 6.36
CA ASP A 216 -14.12 -17.11 5.51
C ASP A 216 -12.86 -17.56 4.74
N LEU A 217 -11.98 -18.33 5.41
CA LEU A 217 -10.79 -18.90 4.77
C LEU A 217 -11.17 -19.81 3.59
N LYS A 218 -12.18 -20.66 3.78
CA LYS A 218 -12.68 -21.53 2.71
C LYS A 218 -13.26 -20.68 1.57
N THR A 219 -14.12 -19.70 1.88
CA THR A 219 -14.74 -18.82 0.89
C THR A 219 -13.67 -18.10 0.03
N VAL A 220 -12.70 -17.46 0.66
CA VAL A 220 -11.63 -16.75 -0.05
C VAL A 220 -10.80 -17.69 -0.94
N ARG A 221 -10.48 -18.88 -0.44
CA ARG A 221 -9.75 -19.88 -1.22
C ARG A 221 -10.55 -20.40 -2.41
N ASP A 222 -11.83 -20.68 -2.23
CA ASP A 222 -12.71 -21.19 -3.29
C ASP A 222 -12.87 -20.13 -4.39
N LEU A 223 -13.05 -18.86 -4.05
CA LEU A 223 -13.04 -17.75 -5.00
C LEU A 223 -11.74 -17.68 -5.81
N PHE A 224 -10.60 -17.76 -5.14
CA PHE A 224 -9.30 -17.72 -5.82
C PHE A 224 -9.03 -18.93 -6.70
N LEU A 225 -9.37 -20.15 -6.22
CA LEU A 225 -9.13 -21.39 -6.95
C LEU A 225 -10.10 -21.58 -8.13
N SER A 226 -11.31 -21.00 -8.09
CA SER A 226 -12.24 -21.05 -9.21
C SER A 226 -11.65 -20.43 -10.49
N LEU A 227 -10.68 -19.53 -10.35
CA LEU A 227 -9.98 -18.90 -11.47
C LEU A 227 -9.03 -19.84 -12.21
N ILE A 228 -8.42 -20.79 -11.49
CA ILE A 228 -7.49 -21.77 -12.08
C ILE A 228 -8.23 -22.66 -13.07
N HIS A 229 -9.49 -23.01 -12.76
CA HIS A 229 -10.33 -23.83 -13.64
C HIS A 229 -10.89 -23.08 -14.86
N ILE A 230 -10.99 -21.76 -14.80
CA ILE A 230 -11.47 -20.96 -15.94
C ILE A 230 -10.33 -20.68 -16.95
N SER A 231 -9.08 -20.67 -16.47
CA SER A 231 -7.90 -20.35 -17.32
C SER A 231 -7.24 -21.58 -17.98
N GLU A 232 -7.63 -22.80 -17.63
CA GLU A 232 -7.20 -23.98 -18.38
C GLU A 232 -8.02 -24.11 -19.67
N PRO A 233 -7.41 -23.91 -20.87
CA PRO A 233 -8.10 -24.26 -22.10
C PRO A 233 -8.33 -25.76 -22.06
N THR A 234 -9.58 -26.18 -22.10
CA THR A 234 -9.94 -27.57 -22.37
C THR A 234 -9.22 -27.99 -23.65
N ARG A 235 -8.09 -28.67 -23.49
CA ARG A 235 -7.52 -29.47 -24.58
C ARG A 235 -8.49 -30.61 -24.81
N HIS A 236 -9.48 -30.36 -25.64
CA HIS A 236 -10.19 -31.45 -26.28
C HIS A 236 -9.31 -31.97 -27.41
N SER A 237 -8.85 -33.19 -27.20
CA SER A 237 -8.24 -34.10 -28.17
C SER A 237 -9.10 -34.29 -29.39
#